data_8abe20a85cea407faffebab89ed78f9c
#
_entry.id   8abe20a85cea407faffebab89ed78f9c
#
_cell.length_a   1.000
_cell.length_b   1.000
_cell.length_c   1.000
_cell.angle_alpha   90.00
_cell.angle_beta   90.00
_cell.angle_gamma   90.00
#
_symmetry.space_group_name_H-M   'P 1'
#
loop_
_entity.id
_entity.type
_entity.pdbx_description
1 polymer ?
#
loop_
_entity_poly.entity_id
_entity_poly.type
_entity_poly.pdbx_seq_one_letter_code
_entity_poly.pdbx_strand_id
1 'polypeptide(L)'
;MKKIITIILNWNSPSDSICCTKSILAQTTTSDILLVDNASSDDSVKIFQKITQSNSRIRLVKNNKNLGFAGGINSGLKIAIEEQYDYIALLNPDAKAQKDWIKELTKELDEHEDCGIVTGSMSRLEGSAIDSTGEFYTTWGLPGPRHRDEPIANAPDQSGEIFGATGGGALYRTAMFSDIGLFDEDFFMYYEDVDLSFRAQLAGWKVRYTPKAIAYHKVGASSQKVPGLAVFNTFKNLPLVLIKNVPGRLFWTIGARFFLAYWLIFASAIRHGNSWPAFRGIFASLIRQPHAWVHRVKIQRDRKVSIAYVRSIIHNGPLPNQTGLLKFRKLFTGK
;
A
#
# COMPACT_ATOMS: atom_id res chain seq x y z
N MET A 1 -20.58 -16.23 -10.36
CA MET A 1 -20.15 -14.83 -10.19
C MET A 1 -19.12 -14.81 -9.07
N LYS A 2 -18.02 -14.09 -9.17
CA LYS A 2 -16.99 -14.02 -8.13
C LYS A 2 -17.54 -13.34 -6.89
N LYS A 3 -17.24 -13.90 -5.72
CA LYS A 3 -17.61 -13.35 -4.42
C LYS A 3 -16.59 -12.30 -4.00
N ILE A 4 -17.00 -11.04 -3.87
CA ILE A 4 -16.11 -9.90 -3.63
C ILE A 4 -16.47 -9.22 -2.31
N ILE A 5 -15.46 -8.87 -1.51
CA ILE A 5 -15.61 -8.05 -0.31
C ILE A 5 -14.69 -6.83 -0.38
N THR A 6 -15.17 -5.68 0.07
CA THR A 6 -14.37 -4.47 0.24
C THR A 6 -14.12 -4.22 1.71
N ILE A 7 -12.87 -4.13 2.10
CA ILE A 7 -12.45 -3.79 3.47
C ILE A 7 -12.13 -2.30 3.54
N ILE A 8 -12.77 -1.60 4.46
CA ILE A 8 -12.56 -0.19 4.75
C ILE A 8 -12.09 -0.08 6.21
N LEU A 9 -10.87 0.37 6.43
CA LEU A 9 -10.29 0.51 7.75
C LEU A 9 -10.53 1.91 8.29
N ASN A 10 -11.25 2.03 9.39
CA ASN A 10 -11.53 3.29 10.06
C ASN A 10 -10.69 3.48 11.33
N TRP A 11 -10.21 4.70 11.53
CA TRP A 11 -9.70 5.18 12.80
C TRP A 11 -10.01 6.66 12.98
N ASN A 12 -10.99 6.97 13.84
CA ASN A 12 -11.42 8.35 14.15
C ASN A 12 -11.78 9.19 12.90
N SER A 13 -12.45 8.59 11.90
CA SER A 13 -12.84 9.25 10.65
C SER A 13 -14.18 8.72 10.11
N PRO A 14 -15.28 8.77 10.89
CA PRO A 14 -16.55 8.17 10.49
C PRO A 14 -17.15 8.79 9.25
N SER A 15 -17.03 10.11 9.09
CA SER A 15 -17.60 10.83 7.94
C SER A 15 -16.94 10.41 6.62
N ASP A 16 -15.62 10.29 6.60
CA ASP A 16 -14.87 9.85 5.43
C ASP A 16 -15.23 8.39 5.12
N SER A 17 -15.23 7.51 6.14
CA SER A 17 -15.61 6.09 5.99
C SER A 17 -17.02 5.89 5.45
N ILE A 18 -17.98 6.74 5.84
CA ILE A 18 -19.35 6.73 5.29
C ILE A 18 -19.36 7.11 3.82
N CYS A 19 -18.63 8.16 3.44
CA CYS A 19 -18.52 8.59 2.05
C CYS A 19 -17.89 7.48 1.17
N CYS A 20 -16.83 6.84 1.67
CA CYS A 20 -16.20 5.69 1.04
C CYS A 20 -17.20 4.54 0.88
N THR A 21 -17.88 4.13 1.97
CA THR A 21 -18.89 3.07 1.98
C THR A 21 -20.00 3.33 0.95
N LYS A 22 -20.53 4.57 0.89
CA LYS A 22 -21.55 4.93 -0.12
C LYS A 22 -21.03 4.77 -1.55
N SER A 23 -19.76 5.08 -1.80
CA SER A 23 -19.18 4.91 -3.14
C SER A 23 -19.04 3.44 -3.54
N ILE A 24 -18.82 2.55 -2.57
CA ILE A 24 -18.78 1.10 -2.81
C ILE A 24 -20.21 0.52 -2.98
N LEU A 25 -21.19 1.00 -2.23
CA LEU A 25 -22.58 0.59 -2.43
C LEU A 25 -23.12 0.98 -3.80
N ALA A 26 -22.59 2.04 -4.42
CA ALA A 26 -22.98 2.54 -5.72
C ALA A 26 -22.26 1.88 -6.90
N GLN A 27 -21.40 0.88 -6.65
CA GLN A 27 -20.66 0.18 -7.72
C GLN A 27 -21.59 -0.64 -8.62
N THR A 28 -21.26 -0.74 -9.91
CA THR A 28 -21.97 -1.60 -10.89
C THR A 28 -21.72 -3.09 -10.61
N THR A 29 -20.56 -3.44 -10.07
CA THR A 29 -20.27 -4.79 -9.58
C THR A 29 -20.47 -4.83 -8.07
N THR A 30 -21.34 -5.74 -7.62
CA THR A 30 -21.67 -5.87 -6.21
C THR A 30 -20.50 -6.40 -5.39
N SER A 31 -20.26 -5.76 -4.24
CA SER A 31 -19.31 -6.19 -3.21
C SER A 31 -19.97 -6.13 -1.84
N ASP A 32 -19.71 -7.10 -0.98
CA ASP A 32 -19.94 -6.95 0.44
C ASP A 32 -18.96 -5.94 1.02
N ILE A 33 -19.27 -5.37 2.18
CA ILE A 33 -18.45 -4.34 2.81
C ILE A 33 -18.14 -4.74 4.24
N LEU A 34 -16.86 -4.73 4.59
CA LEU A 34 -16.39 -4.92 5.95
C LEU A 34 -15.79 -3.61 6.46
N LEU A 35 -16.53 -2.93 7.32
CA LEU A 35 -16.01 -1.79 8.06
C LEU A 35 -15.20 -2.32 9.24
N VAL A 36 -13.91 -2.05 9.26
CA VAL A 36 -13.03 -2.42 10.38
C VAL A 36 -12.75 -1.16 11.19
N ASP A 37 -13.29 -1.10 12.40
CA ASP A 37 -12.98 -0.02 13.34
C ASP A 37 -11.73 -0.38 14.15
N ASN A 38 -10.70 0.43 14.02
CA ASN A 38 -9.38 0.18 14.60
C ASN A 38 -9.23 0.83 15.98
N ALA A 39 -10.20 0.58 16.87
CA ALA A 39 -10.31 1.16 18.21
C ALA A 39 -10.42 2.70 18.19
N SER A 40 -11.40 3.21 17.46
CA SER A 40 -11.71 4.64 17.46
C SER A 40 -12.20 5.11 18.81
N SER A 41 -11.84 6.32 19.19
CA SER A 41 -12.26 6.99 20.43
C SER A 41 -13.43 7.94 20.24
N ASP A 42 -13.86 8.16 18.99
CA ASP A 42 -14.99 8.98 18.60
C ASP A 42 -16.29 8.17 18.45
N ASP A 43 -17.33 8.75 17.88
CA ASP A 43 -18.62 8.10 17.68
C ASP A 43 -18.66 7.11 16.51
N SER A 44 -17.51 6.76 15.88
CA SER A 44 -17.43 5.87 14.72
C SER A 44 -18.22 4.57 14.91
N VAL A 45 -18.00 3.87 16.01
CA VAL A 45 -18.65 2.57 16.27
C VAL A 45 -20.17 2.71 16.33
N LYS A 46 -20.70 3.73 17.03
CA LYS A 46 -22.15 3.97 17.13
C LYS A 46 -22.78 4.26 15.77
N ILE A 47 -22.08 5.05 14.96
CA ILE A 47 -22.53 5.40 13.61
C ILE A 47 -22.53 4.17 12.72
N PHE A 48 -21.48 3.36 12.74
CA PHE A 48 -21.37 2.16 11.91
C PHE A 48 -22.40 1.10 12.31
N GLN A 49 -22.70 0.93 13.61
CA GLN A 49 -23.75 0.03 14.07
C GLN A 49 -25.12 0.38 13.45
N LYS A 50 -25.47 1.67 13.35
CA LYS A 50 -26.71 2.11 12.70
C LYS A 50 -26.72 1.77 11.19
N ILE A 51 -25.57 1.95 10.51
CA ILE A 51 -25.47 1.68 9.07
C ILE A 51 -25.58 0.17 8.81
N THR A 52 -24.97 -0.68 9.62
CA THR A 52 -25.03 -2.14 9.46
C THR A 52 -26.45 -2.69 9.68
N GLN A 53 -27.26 -2.05 10.54
CA GLN A 53 -28.66 -2.41 10.73
C GLN A 53 -29.53 -2.10 9.50
N SER A 54 -29.15 -1.11 8.72
CA SER A 54 -29.93 -0.66 7.55
C SER A 54 -29.53 -1.35 6.24
N ASN A 55 -28.40 -2.07 6.21
CA ASN A 55 -27.93 -2.73 4.99
C ASN A 55 -27.15 -4.01 5.31
N SER A 56 -27.72 -5.16 4.91
CA SER A 56 -27.17 -6.49 5.18
C SER A 56 -25.82 -6.78 4.51
N ARG A 57 -25.44 -6.01 3.48
CA ARG A 57 -24.13 -6.14 2.83
C ARG A 57 -23.00 -5.48 3.62
N ILE A 58 -23.31 -4.72 4.67
CA ILE A 58 -22.32 -4.02 5.49
C ILE A 58 -22.19 -4.72 6.83
N ARG A 59 -20.97 -5.07 7.18
CA ARG A 59 -20.64 -5.65 8.49
C ARG A 59 -19.60 -4.80 9.20
N LEU A 60 -19.62 -4.82 10.52
CA LEU A 60 -18.68 -4.10 11.38
C LEU A 60 -17.81 -5.08 12.15
N VAL A 61 -16.50 -4.88 12.07
CA VAL A 61 -15.50 -5.53 12.91
C VAL A 61 -14.87 -4.48 13.81
N LYS A 62 -14.67 -4.79 15.08
CA LYS A 62 -14.06 -3.88 16.05
C LYS A 62 -12.78 -4.47 16.60
N ASN A 63 -11.68 -3.77 16.44
CA ASN A 63 -10.42 -4.10 17.11
C ASN A 63 -10.41 -3.51 18.54
N ASN A 64 -9.79 -4.22 19.46
CA ASN A 64 -9.69 -3.76 20.86
C ASN A 64 -8.60 -2.71 21.08
N LYS A 65 -7.70 -2.54 20.11
CA LYS A 65 -6.63 -1.53 20.10
C LYS A 65 -6.30 -1.11 18.66
N ASN A 66 -5.68 0.04 18.49
CA ASN A 66 -5.19 0.46 17.18
C ASN A 66 -4.01 -0.41 16.76
N LEU A 67 -4.22 -1.25 15.73
CA LEU A 67 -3.24 -2.19 15.16
C LEU A 67 -2.44 -1.59 13.99
N GLY A 68 -2.60 -0.30 13.72
CA GLY A 68 -2.10 0.33 12.50
C GLY A 68 -2.87 -0.12 11.27
N PHE A 69 -2.34 0.22 10.10
CA PHE A 69 -2.93 -0.19 8.83
C PHE A 69 -2.80 -1.71 8.63
N ALA A 70 -1.58 -2.23 8.73
CA ALA A 70 -1.31 -3.65 8.49
C ALA A 70 -2.17 -4.59 9.35
N GLY A 71 -2.14 -4.42 10.66
CA GLY A 71 -2.92 -5.27 11.58
C GLY A 71 -4.43 -5.03 11.46
N GLY A 72 -4.84 -3.78 11.24
CA GLY A 72 -6.25 -3.43 11.03
C GLY A 72 -6.84 -4.10 9.79
N ILE A 73 -6.14 -4.04 8.66
CA ILE A 73 -6.54 -4.71 7.42
C ILE A 73 -6.51 -6.24 7.59
N ASN A 74 -5.51 -6.78 8.28
CA ASN A 74 -5.43 -8.22 8.55
C ASN A 74 -6.64 -8.76 9.32
N SER A 75 -7.24 -7.96 10.20
CA SER A 75 -8.48 -8.35 10.89
C SER A 75 -9.62 -8.63 9.89
N GLY A 76 -9.73 -7.83 8.85
CA GLY A 76 -10.70 -8.03 7.78
C GLY A 76 -10.30 -9.14 6.79
N LEU A 77 -9.02 -9.24 6.44
CA LEU A 77 -8.50 -10.27 5.54
C LEU A 77 -8.75 -11.69 6.08
N LYS A 78 -8.52 -11.91 7.37
CA LYS A 78 -8.76 -13.22 8.01
C LYS A 78 -10.20 -13.67 7.81
N ILE A 79 -11.17 -12.78 8.03
CA ILE A 79 -12.60 -13.05 7.83
C ILE A 79 -12.88 -13.32 6.35
N ALA A 80 -12.36 -12.49 5.45
CA ALA A 80 -12.60 -12.65 4.01
C ALA A 80 -12.05 -13.98 3.46
N ILE A 81 -10.90 -14.42 3.95
CA ILE A 81 -10.29 -15.70 3.57
C ILE A 81 -11.09 -16.88 4.15
N GLU A 82 -11.45 -16.82 5.44
CA GLU A 82 -12.25 -17.86 6.11
C GLU A 82 -13.61 -18.06 5.46
N GLU A 83 -14.24 -16.96 5.02
CA GLU A 83 -15.53 -16.98 4.32
C GLU A 83 -15.41 -17.20 2.80
N GLN A 84 -14.21 -17.53 2.31
CA GLN A 84 -13.93 -17.92 0.94
C GLN A 84 -14.37 -16.88 -0.11
N TYR A 85 -14.08 -15.60 0.12
CA TYR A 85 -14.20 -14.60 -0.92
C TYR A 85 -13.14 -14.83 -2.01
N ASP A 86 -13.54 -14.72 -3.29
CA ASP A 86 -12.61 -14.86 -4.42
C ASP A 86 -11.66 -13.67 -4.50
N TYR A 87 -12.19 -12.46 -4.29
CA TYR A 87 -11.47 -11.21 -4.38
C TYR A 87 -11.73 -10.31 -3.17
N ILE A 88 -10.69 -9.61 -2.75
CA ILE A 88 -10.73 -8.67 -1.64
C ILE A 88 -10.29 -7.30 -2.14
N ALA A 89 -11.17 -6.32 -2.11
CA ALA A 89 -10.84 -4.93 -2.39
C ALA A 89 -10.42 -4.22 -1.09
N LEU A 90 -9.38 -3.42 -1.15
CA LEU A 90 -9.04 -2.45 -0.11
C LEU A 90 -9.30 -1.05 -0.66
N LEU A 91 -9.96 -0.22 0.11
CA LEU A 91 -10.12 1.20 -0.22
C LEU A 91 -9.98 2.03 1.06
N ASN A 92 -9.12 3.03 1.02
CA ASN A 92 -8.92 3.92 2.16
C ASN A 92 -10.22 4.62 2.56
N PRO A 93 -10.46 4.87 3.85
CA PRO A 93 -11.69 5.50 4.32
C PRO A 93 -11.88 6.91 3.76
N ASP A 94 -10.81 7.62 3.43
CA ASP A 94 -10.78 8.96 2.85
C ASP A 94 -10.71 8.96 1.31
N ALA A 95 -11.03 7.81 0.69
CA ALA A 95 -11.14 7.68 -0.75
C ALA A 95 -12.59 7.50 -1.22
N LYS A 96 -12.85 7.84 -2.48
CA LYS A 96 -14.14 7.69 -3.15
C LYS A 96 -13.93 7.02 -4.51
N ALA A 97 -14.45 5.81 -4.67
CA ALA A 97 -14.40 5.08 -5.93
C ALA A 97 -15.42 5.61 -6.95
N GLN A 98 -15.04 5.64 -8.23
CA GLN A 98 -15.99 5.81 -9.33
C GLN A 98 -16.84 4.56 -9.53
N LYS A 99 -17.99 4.70 -10.19
CA LYS A 99 -19.05 3.69 -10.31
C LYS A 99 -18.59 2.33 -10.86
N ASP A 100 -17.59 2.29 -11.71
CA ASP A 100 -17.09 1.06 -12.34
C ASP A 100 -15.74 0.58 -11.76
N TRP A 101 -15.30 1.15 -10.64
CA TRP A 101 -13.97 0.87 -10.07
C TRP A 101 -13.76 -0.63 -9.77
N ILE A 102 -14.70 -1.28 -9.06
CA ILE A 102 -14.61 -2.73 -8.77
C ILE A 102 -14.69 -3.54 -10.06
N LYS A 103 -15.57 -3.16 -10.98
CA LYS A 103 -15.76 -3.84 -12.28
C LYS A 103 -14.45 -3.87 -13.08
N GLU A 104 -13.79 -2.73 -13.22
CA GLU A 104 -12.58 -2.62 -14.03
C GLU A 104 -11.38 -3.34 -13.37
N LEU A 105 -11.28 -3.29 -12.03
CA LEU A 105 -10.28 -4.08 -11.30
C LEU A 105 -10.53 -5.59 -11.45
N THR A 106 -11.77 -6.03 -11.32
CA THR A 106 -12.15 -7.45 -11.44
C THR A 106 -11.86 -7.95 -12.84
N LYS A 107 -12.21 -7.17 -13.86
CA LYS A 107 -11.95 -7.51 -15.26
C LYS A 107 -10.46 -7.76 -15.50
N GLU A 108 -9.60 -6.86 -15.03
CA GLU A 108 -8.14 -6.99 -15.19
C GLU A 108 -7.59 -8.23 -14.45
N LEU A 109 -8.14 -8.58 -13.26
CA LEU A 109 -7.80 -9.83 -12.57
C LEU A 109 -8.27 -11.08 -13.29
N ASP A 110 -9.48 -11.06 -13.86
CA ASP A 110 -10.06 -12.22 -14.55
C ASP A 110 -9.35 -12.52 -15.88
N GLU A 111 -8.89 -11.49 -16.58
CA GLU A 111 -8.14 -11.60 -17.84
C GLU A 111 -6.68 -12.10 -17.64
N HIS A 112 -6.15 -12.10 -16.41
CA HIS A 112 -4.77 -12.45 -16.10
C HIS A 112 -4.71 -13.37 -14.86
N GLU A 113 -4.65 -14.68 -15.09
CA GLU A 113 -4.68 -15.69 -14.02
C GLU A 113 -3.44 -15.63 -13.09
N ASP A 114 -2.30 -15.22 -13.61
CA ASP A 114 -1.06 -15.02 -12.85
C ASP A 114 -1.03 -13.68 -12.06
N CYS A 115 -2.06 -12.84 -12.22
CA CYS A 115 -2.18 -11.59 -11.50
C CYS A 115 -2.76 -11.81 -10.09
N GLY A 116 -2.02 -11.34 -9.09
CA GLY A 116 -2.45 -11.38 -7.68
C GLY A 116 -3.04 -10.08 -7.18
N ILE A 117 -2.62 -8.93 -7.75
CA ILE A 117 -3.01 -7.59 -7.30
C ILE A 117 -3.26 -6.68 -8.48
N VAL A 118 -4.37 -5.96 -8.46
CA VAL A 118 -4.66 -4.88 -9.42
C VAL A 118 -4.95 -3.58 -8.69
N THR A 119 -4.37 -2.49 -9.17
CA THR A 119 -4.70 -1.13 -8.73
C THR A 119 -5.13 -0.27 -9.91
N GLY A 120 -5.86 0.80 -9.60
CA GLY A 120 -6.32 1.78 -10.59
C GLY A 120 -5.60 3.11 -10.50
N SER A 121 -6.17 4.10 -11.16
CA SER A 121 -5.75 5.48 -11.07
C SER A 121 -6.36 6.14 -9.83
N MET A 122 -5.52 6.52 -8.87
CA MET A 122 -5.92 7.34 -7.73
C MET A 122 -5.52 8.78 -7.98
N SER A 123 -6.49 9.67 -7.90
CA SER A 123 -6.30 11.12 -8.06
C SER A 123 -6.63 11.84 -6.76
N ARG A 124 -6.11 13.05 -6.57
CA ARG A 124 -6.53 13.91 -5.45
C ARG A 124 -8.01 14.26 -5.57
N LEU A 125 -8.69 14.50 -4.45
CA LEU A 125 -10.14 14.80 -4.44
C LEU A 125 -10.51 15.98 -5.34
N GLU A 126 -9.65 16.99 -5.43
CA GLU A 126 -9.83 18.15 -6.28
C GLU A 126 -9.70 17.80 -7.79
N GLY A 127 -9.33 16.59 -8.13
CA GLY A 127 -9.11 16.18 -9.52
C GLY A 127 -7.94 16.89 -10.20
N SER A 128 -7.06 17.54 -9.44
CA SER A 128 -5.99 18.40 -9.98
C SER A 128 -4.71 17.62 -10.33
N ALA A 129 -4.42 16.55 -9.61
CA ALA A 129 -3.19 15.80 -9.75
C ALA A 129 -3.38 14.31 -9.41
N ILE A 130 -2.47 13.51 -9.91
CA ILE A 130 -2.38 12.08 -9.60
C ILE A 130 -1.89 11.93 -8.15
N ASP A 131 -2.53 11.06 -7.36
CA ASP A 131 -1.99 10.59 -6.10
C ASP A 131 -1.12 9.34 -6.30
N SER A 132 -1.62 8.34 -7.02
CA SER A 132 -0.86 7.14 -7.36
C SER A 132 -1.46 6.39 -8.55
N THR A 133 -0.62 5.83 -9.39
CA THR A 133 -0.96 4.80 -10.39
C THR A 133 -0.27 3.46 -10.07
N GLY A 134 -0.11 3.17 -8.79
CA GLY A 134 0.66 2.07 -8.23
C GLY A 134 1.97 2.53 -7.60
N GLU A 135 2.81 1.58 -7.26
CA GLU A 135 4.08 1.82 -6.58
C GLU A 135 5.24 1.33 -7.44
N PHE A 136 6.40 1.92 -7.27
CA PHE A 136 7.66 1.36 -7.74
C PHE A 136 8.65 1.17 -6.59
N TYR A 137 9.59 0.27 -6.79
CA TYR A 137 10.78 0.11 -5.97
C TYR A 137 12.01 0.42 -6.82
N THR A 138 12.99 1.13 -6.26
CA THR A 138 14.13 1.63 -7.04
C THR A 138 15.40 0.85 -6.81
N THR A 139 16.37 1.00 -7.72
CA THR A 139 17.75 0.48 -7.51
C THR A 139 18.50 1.22 -6.40
N TRP A 140 17.86 2.20 -5.75
CA TRP A 140 18.33 2.87 -4.53
C TRP A 140 17.65 2.31 -3.26
N GLY A 141 16.85 1.25 -3.39
CA GLY A 141 16.15 0.63 -2.28
C GLY A 141 15.02 1.49 -1.70
N LEU A 142 14.60 2.51 -2.42
CA LEU A 142 13.52 3.41 -2.02
C LEU A 142 12.25 3.09 -2.81
N PRO A 143 11.14 2.79 -2.15
CA PRO A 143 9.83 2.73 -2.78
C PRO A 143 9.21 4.11 -2.95
N GLY A 144 8.23 4.23 -3.84
CA GLY A 144 7.44 5.44 -3.99
C GLY A 144 6.28 5.28 -4.94
N PRO A 145 5.27 6.15 -4.81
CA PRO A 145 4.11 6.15 -5.69
C PRO A 145 4.46 6.60 -7.10
N ARG A 146 3.87 5.92 -8.07
CA ARG A 146 4.03 6.26 -9.49
C ARG A 146 3.22 7.50 -9.82
N HIS A 147 3.82 8.41 -10.60
CA HIS A 147 3.23 9.64 -11.14
C HIS A 147 2.67 10.63 -10.09
N ARG A 148 3.03 10.47 -8.80
CA ARG A 148 2.53 11.37 -7.75
C ARG A 148 2.82 12.84 -8.07
N ASP A 149 1.80 13.67 -7.84
CA ASP A 149 1.81 15.12 -8.07
C ASP A 149 1.96 15.55 -9.55
N GLU A 150 1.88 14.59 -10.47
CA GLU A 150 1.80 14.90 -11.90
C GLU A 150 0.36 15.24 -12.31
N PRO A 151 0.18 16.06 -13.38
CA PRO A 151 -1.14 16.31 -13.97
C PRO A 151 -1.85 14.99 -14.33
N ILE A 152 -3.18 14.93 -14.19
CA ILE A 152 -3.97 13.73 -14.51
C ILE A 152 -3.76 13.26 -15.95
N ALA A 153 -3.53 14.20 -16.89
CA ALA A 153 -3.23 13.90 -18.29
C ALA A 153 -1.98 13.02 -18.48
N ASN A 154 -1.09 12.96 -17.48
CA ASN A 154 0.12 12.12 -17.50
C ASN A 154 -0.14 10.71 -16.95
N ALA A 155 -1.35 10.40 -16.48
CA ALA A 155 -1.67 9.03 -16.06
C ALA A 155 -1.55 8.07 -17.26
N PRO A 156 -0.94 6.89 -17.09
CA PRO A 156 -0.88 5.90 -18.16
C PRO A 156 -2.30 5.55 -18.62
N ASP A 157 -2.54 5.56 -19.92
CA ASP A 157 -3.82 5.26 -20.56
C ASP A 157 -3.98 3.77 -20.92
N GLN A 158 -2.93 2.97 -20.74
CA GLN A 158 -2.90 1.54 -20.98
C GLN A 158 -2.73 0.75 -19.70
N SER A 159 -3.45 -0.39 -19.62
CA SER A 159 -3.21 -1.40 -18.58
C SER A 159 -1.84 -2.05 -18.75
N GLY A 160 -1.22 -2.46 -17.64
CA GLY A 160 0.06 -3.13 -17.73
C GLY A 160 0.61 -3.60 -16.39
N GLU A 161 1.68 -4.40 -16.46
CA GLU A 161 2.41 -4.85 -15.27
C GLU A 161 3.14 -3.67 -14.61
N ILE A 162 3.09 -3.64 -13.29
CA ILE A 162 3.79 -2.66 -12.45
C ILE A 162 4.48 -3.38 -11.29
N PHE A 163 5.37 -2.70 -10.59
CA PHE A 163 6.05 -3.29 -9.44
C PHE A 163 5.09 -3.58 -8.29
N GLY A 164 4.26 -2.63 -7.89
CA GLY A 164 3.42 -2.73 -6.70
C GLY A 164 2.15 -1.91 -6.80
N ALA A 165 1.18 -2.26 -5.98
CA ALA A 165 -0.09 -1.55 -5.84
C ALA A 165 -0.10 -0.74 -4.54
N THR A 166 -0.77 0.42 -4.55
CA THR A 166 -0.99 1.18 -3.33
C THR A 166 -2.02 0.47 -2.43
N GLY A 167 -1.73 0.37 -1.14
CA GLY A 167 -2.67 -0.15 -0.14
C GLY A 167 -3.93 0.69 0.01
N GLY A 168 -3.93 1.92 -0.52
CA GLY A 168 -5.06 2.85 -0.47
C GLY A 168 -6.20 2.54 -1.42
N GLY A 169 -5.96 1.72 -2.49
CA GLY A 169 -7.00 1.36 -3.47
C GLY A 169 -6.53 0.25 -4.41
N ALA A 170 -6.84 -1.00 -4.07
CA ALA A 170 -6.44 -2.17 -4.86
C ALA A 170 -7.41 -3.34 -4.66
N LEU A 171 -7.41 -4.27 -5.64
CA LEU A 171 -8.12 -5.55 -5.59
C LEU A 171 -7.11 -6.69 -5.55
N TYR A 172 -7.32 -7.62 -4.65
CA TYR A 172 -6.44 -8.75 -4.39
C TYR A 172 -7.13 -10.07 -4.70
N ARG A 173 -6.44 -10.98 -5.40
CA ARG A 173 -6.86 -12.37 -5.52
C ARG A 173 -6.62 -13.07 -4.19
N THR A 174 -7.68 -13.60 -3.58
CA THR A 174 -7.60 -14.20 -2.23
C THR A 174 -6.61 -15.37 -2.18
N ALA A 175 -6.55 -16.20 -3.21
CA ALA A 175 -5.62 -17.32 -3.30
C ALA A 175 -4.15 -16.92 -3.15
N MET A 176 -3.77 -15.70 -3.56
CA MET A 176 -2.41 -15.17 -3.41
C MET A 176 -1.95 -15.18 -1.94
N PHE A 177 -2.85 -14.88 -0.99
CA PHE A 177 -2.49 -14.81 0.42
C PHE A 177 -2.05 -16.16 1.00
N SER A 178 -2.45 -17.28 0.40
CA SER A 178 -1.98 -18.61 0.80
C SER A 178 -0.48 -18.78 0.52
N ASP A 179 0.02 -18.19 -0.55
CA ASP A 179 1.43 -18.29 -0.95
C ASP A 179 2.32 -17.32 -0.17
N ILE A 180 1.83 -16.08 0.04
CA ILE A 180 2.67 -14.98 0.53
C ILE A 180 2.38 -14.54 1.96
N GLY A 181 1.28 -15.01 2.56
CA GLY A 181 0.77 -14.54 3.86
C GLY A 181 0.14 -13.15 3.79
N LEU A 182 -0.30 -12.66 4.93
CA LEU A 182 -0.98 -11.37 5.09
C LEU A 182 0.01 -10.20 5.13
N PHE A 183 -0.50 -8.98 5.40
CA PHE A 183 0.36 -7.83 5.69
C PHE A 183 1.22 -8.11 6.92
N ASP A 184 2.47 -7.67 6.88
CA ASP A 184 3.37 -7.81 8.04
C ASP A 184 3.06 -6.71 9.07
N GLU A 185 2.57 -7.11 10.22
CA GLU A 185 2.11 -6.21 11.29
C GLU A 185 3.24 -5.40 11.93
N ASP A 186 4.51 -5.82 11.77
CA ASP A 186 5.69 -5.05 12.22
C ASP A 186 5.80 -3.69 11.53
N PHE A 187 5.22 -3.54 10.34
CA PHE A 187 5.19 -2.26 9.64
C PHE A 187 4.27 -1.25 10.31
N PHE A 188 3.18 -1.68 10.94
CA PHE A 188 2.13 -0.84 11.50
C PHE A 188 1.42 0.00 10.43
N MET A 189 2.13 0.92 9.76
CA MET A 189 1.70 1.68 8.58
C MET A 189 2.91 2.21 7.80
N TYR A 190 2.73 2.48 6.50
CA TYR A 190 3.72 2.83 5.48
C TYR A 190 4.66 1.68 5.10
N TYR A 191 4.70 1.41 3.81
CA TYR A 191 5.52 0.39 3.14
C TYR A 191 5.09 -1.06 3.38
N GLU A 192 4.02 -1.33 4.12
CA GLU A 192 3.43 -2.66 4.24
C GLU A 192 2.86 -3.16 2.90
N ASP A 193 2.32 -2.25 2.07
CA ASP A 193 1.84 -2.51 0.73
C ASP A 193 2.98 -2.79 -0.26
N VAL A 194 4.08 -2.07 -0.12
CA VAL A 194 5.33 -2.33 -0.86
C VAL A 194 5.89 -3.71 -0.50
N ASP A 195 5.94 -4.05 0.78
CA ASP A 195 6.38 -5.36 1.26
C ASP A 195 5.49 -6.49 0.70
N LEU A 196 4.17 -6.31 0.75
CA LEU A 196 3.20 -7.28 0.23
C LEU A 196 3.36 -7.46 -1.28
N SER A 197 3.43 -6.35 -2.03
CA SER A 197 3.64 -6.36 -3.48
C SER A 197 4.96 -7.04 -3.85
N PHE A 198 6.03 -6.77 -3.10
CA PHE A 198 7.32 -7.41 -3.34
C PHE A 198 7.26 -8.92 -3.11
N ARG A 199 6.62 -9.36 -2.00
CA ARG A 199 6.40 -10.80 -1.73
C ARG A 199 5.56 -11.45 -2.82
N ALA A 200 4.53 -10.78 -3.32
CA ALA A 200 3.73 -11.26 -4.45
C ALA A 200 4.61 -11.48 -5.70
N GLN A 201 5.40 -10.49 -6.09
CA GLN A 201 6.33 -10.59 -7.22
C GLN A 201 7.35 -11.73 -7.04
N LEU A 202 7.92 -11.88 -5.84
CA LEU A 202 8.87 -12.96 -5.55
C LEU A 202 8.22 -14.35 -5.62
N ALA A 203 6.96 -14.47 -5.25
CA ALA A 203 6.18 -15.70 -5.35
C ALA A 203 5.65 -15.99 -6.78
N GLY A 204 5.92 -15.11 -7.75
CA GLY A 204 5.53 -15.26 -9.14
C GLY A 204 4.17 -14.64 -9.50
N TRP A 205 3.49 -14.03 -8.54
CA TRP A 205 2.27 -13.26 -8.80
C TRP A 205 2.60 -11.92 -9.44
N LYS A 206 1.85 -11.55 -10.48
CA LYS A 206 1.96 -10.24 -11.12
C LYS A 206 1.16 -9.19 -10.37
N VAL A 207 1.60 -7.94 -10.46
CA VAL A 207 0.86 -6.77 -10.03
C VAL A 207 0.57 -5.92 -11.26
N ARG A 208 -0.68 -5.49 -11.44
CA ARG A 208 -1.10 -4.78 -12.64
C ARG A 208 -1.81 -3.46 -12.31
N TYR A 209 -1.76 -2.57 -13.27
CA TYR A 209 -2.48 -1.29 -13.26
C TYR A 209 -3.53 -1.29 -14.35
N THR A 210 -4.72 -0.72 -14.06
CA THR A 210 -5.74 -0.43 -15.08
C THR A 210 -6.20 1.03 -14.97
N PRO A 211 -6.13 1.81 -16.08
CA PRO A 211 -6.50 3.23 -16.06
C PRO A 211 -7.98 3.49 -15.82
N LYS A 212 -8.84 2.50 -16.12
CA LYS A 212 -10.31 2.62 -16.04
C LYS A 212 -10.85 2.51 -14.62
N ALA A 213 -10.09 1.94 -13.69
CA ALA A 213 -10.47 1.86 -12.29
C ALA A 213 -10.06 3.16 -11.58
N ILE A 214 -10.95 4.13 -11.52
CA ILE A 214 -10.65 5.47 -11.00
C ILE A 214 -11.18 5.62 -9.57
N ALA A 215 -10.34 6.14 -8.67
CA ALA A 215 -10.72 6.56 -7.33
C ALA A 215 -10.12 7.93 -6.99
N TYR A 216 -10.79 8.69 -6.13
CA TYR A 216 -10.34 9.97 -5.61
C TYR A 216 -9.94 9.82 -4.15
N HIS A 217 -8.86 10.45 -3.73
CA HIS A 217 -8.26 10.29 -2.40
C HIS A 217 -7.95 11.66 -1.77
N LYS A 218 -8.30 11.82 -0.50
CA LYS A 218 -8.08 13.07 0.24
C LYS A 218 -6.62 13.25 0.66
N VAL A 219 -5.87 12.17 0.74
CA VAL A 219 -4.45 12.07 1.13
C VAL A 219 -4.14 12.58 2.54
N GLY A 220 -3.66 11.68 3.39
CA GLY A 220 -3.07 12.03 4.68
C GLY A 220 -4.05 12.30 5.82
N ALA A 221 -5.35 12.05 5.64
CA ALA A 221 -6.37 12.32 6.67
C ALA A 221 -6.10 11.63 8.02
N SER A 222 -5.50 10.45 8.02
CA SER A 222 -5.16 9.71 9.24
C SER A 222 -3.76 10.01 9.77
N SER A 223 -2.76 10.07 8.89
CA SER A 223 -1.35 10.24 9.28
C SER A 223 -1.01 11.64 9.81
N GLN A 224 -1.71 12.67 9.32
CA GLN A 224 -1.54 14.04 9.79
C GLN A 224 -2.02 14.24 11.24
N LYS A 225 -2.87 13.34 11.77
CA LYS A 225 -3.34 13.41 13.16
C LYS A 225 -2.25 13.15 14.20
N VAL A 226 -1.14 12.52 13.80
CA VAL A 226 -0.05 12.17 14.72
C VAL A 226 1.28 12.74 14.18
N PRO A 227 1.73 13.88 14.70
CA PRO A 227 2.98 14.52 14.27
C PRO A 227 4.18 13.56 14.35
N GLY A 228 5.00 13.52 13.30
CA GLY A 228 6.21 12.70 13.24
C GLY A 228 5.97 11.21 12.97
N LEU A 229 4.72 10.72 12.93
CA LEU A 229 4.42 9.30 12.71
C LEU A 229 4.93 8.80 11.36
N ALA A 230 4.73 9.58 10.30
CA ALA A 230 5.22 9.24 8.96
C ALA A 230 6.75 9.12 8.93
N VAL A 231 7.45 10.08 9.55
CA VAL A 231 8.92 10.07 9.64
C VAL A 231 9.39 8.86 10.45
N PHE A 232 8.80 8.62 11.62
CA PHE A 232 9.12 7.46 12.45
C PHE A 232 9.00 6.14 11.68
N ASN A 233 7.86 5.92 11.02
CA ASN A 233 7.63 4.68 10.27
C ASN A 233 8.51 4.59 9.02
N THR A 234 8.82 5.69 8.36
CA THR A 234 9.78 5.70 7.24
C THR A 234 11.13 5.15 7.69
N PHE A 235 11.69 5.69 8.78
CA PHE A 235 12.98 5.22 9.29
C PHE A 235 12.93 3.82 9.89
N LYS A 236 11.80 3.41 10.42
CA LYS A 236 11.61 2.04 10.90
C LYS A 236 11.50 1.03 9.75
N ASN A 237 10.68 1.33 8.73
CA ASN A 237 10.20 0.33 7.80
C ASN A 237 11.07 0.16 6.55
N LEU A 238 11.72 1.23 6.04
CA LEU A 238 12.54 1.14 4.84
C LEU A 238 13.63 0.05 4.92
N PRO A 239 14.41 -0.07 6.03
CA PRO A 239 15.38 -1.14 6.16
C PRO A 239 14.73 -2.53 6.17
N LEU A 240 13.53 -2.67 6.75
CA LEU A 240 12.81 -3.95 6.82
C LEU A 240 12.40 -4.43 5.42
N VAL A 241 11.88 -3.52 4.56
CA VAL A 241 11.56 -3.85 3.15
C VAL A 241 12.79 -4.37 2.43
N LEU A 242 13.93 -3.66 2.54
CA LEU A 242 15.19 -4.05 1.92
C LEU A 242 15.64 -5.44 2.38
N ILE A 243 15.72 -5.63 3.70
CA ILE A 243 16.21 -6.86 4.32
C ILE A 243 15.34 -8.05 3.90
N LYS A 244 14.03 -7.95 4.02
CA LYS A 244 13.12 -9.06 3.74
C LYS A 244 13.12 -9.47 2.27
N ASN A 245 13.06 -8.50 1.36
CA ASN A 245 12.57 -8.77 0.01
C ASN A 245 13.65 -8.74 -1.07
N VAL A 246 14.70 -7.92 -0.96
CA VAL A 246 15.70 -7.79 -2.03
C VAL A 246 16.57 -9.06 -2.13
N PRO A 247 16.52 -9.81 -3.27
CA PRO A 247 17.17 -11.14 -3.35
C PRO A 247 18.65 -11.08 -3.66
N GLY A 248 19.39 -12.11 -3.20
CA GLY A 248 20.72 -12.50 -3.64
C GLY A 248 21.73 -11.36 -3.77
N ARG A 249 22.40 -11.28 -4.93
CA ARG A 249 23.43 -10.25 -5.19
C ARG A 249 22.85 -8.83 -5.27
N LEU A 250 21.57 -8.66 -5.62
CA LEU A 250 20.92 -7.34 -5.63
C LEU A 250 20.91 -6.71 -4.24
N PHE A 251 20.84 -7.51 -3.19
CA PHE A 251 20.87 -7.00 -1.82
C PHE A 251 22.10 -6.15 -1.54
N TRP A 252 23.27 -6.55 -1.98
CA TRP A 252 24.51 -5.80 -1.76
C TRP A 252 24.59 -4.53 -2.60
N THR A 253 24.22 -4.61 -3.89
CA THR A 253 24.30 -3.46 -4.80
C THR A 253 23.25 -2.40 -4.48
N ILE A 254 22.03 -2.82 -4.16
CA ILE A 254 20.96 -1.91 -3.73
C ILE A 254 21.25 -1.41 -2.31
N GLY A 255 21.70 -2.28 -1.40
CA GLY A 255 21.99 -1.94 -0.02
C GLY A 255 23.04 -0.84 0.14
N ALA A 256 24.11 -0.85 -0.66
CA ALA A 256 25.10 0.21 -0.64
C ALA A 256 24.53 1.59 -1.03
N ARG A 257 23.69 1.63 -2.07
CA ARG A 257 22.98 2.85 -2.50
C ARG A 257 21.91 3.28 -1.49
N PHE A 258 21.18 2.30 -0.95
CA PHE A 258 20.19 2.52 0.09
C PHE A 258 20.81 3.14 1.33
N PHE A 259 21.96 2.66 1.78
CA PHE A 259 22.66 3.22 2.93
C PHE A 259 22.94 4.70 2.73
N LEU A 260 23.47 5.10 1.58
CA LEU A 260 23.70 6.50 1.25
C LEU A 260 22.38 7.29 1.25
N ALA A 261 21.35 6.81 0.53
CA ALA A 261 20.06 7.49 0.46
C ALA A 261 19.39 7.64 1.84
N TYR A 262 19.46 6.60 2.66
CA TYR A 262 18.87 6.57 4.00
C TYR A 262 19.46 7.66 4.90
N TRP A 263 20.78 7.83 4.88
CA TRP A 263 21.45 8.88 5.65
C TRP A 263 21.23 10.28 5.09
N LEU A 264 21.05 10.42 3.76
CA LEU A 264 20.65 11.70 3.17
C LEU A 264 19.23 12.09 3.58
N ILE A 265 18.30 11.12 3.63
CA ILE A 265 16.94 11.33 4.14
C ILE A 265 16.99 11.69 5.63
N PHE A 266 17.86 11.06 6.40
CA PHE A 266 18.05 11.38 7.83
C PHE A 266 18.56 12.81 8.02
N ALA A 267 19.58 13.23 7.28
CA ALA A 267 20.08 14.61 7.30
C ALA A 267 18.98 15.62 6.91
N SER A 268 18.14 15.27 5.93
CA SER A 268 16.96 16.07 5.58
C SER A 268 15.95 16.14 6.75
N ALA A 269 15.68 15.03 7.43
CA ALA A 269 14.77 15.01 8.58
C ALA A 269 15.27 15.92 9.71
N ILE A 270 16.58 15.93 9.99
CA ILE A 270 17.19 16.84 10.97
C ILE A 270 16.94 18.30 10.58
N ARG A 271 17.20 18.66 9.30
CA ARG A 271 17.03 20.04 8.82
C ARG A 271 15.59 20.54 8.92
N HIS A 272 14.62 19.64 8.87
CA HIS A 272 13.19 19.97 8.96
C HIS A 272 12.60 19.75 10.38
N GLY A 273 13.43 19.65 11.41
CA GLY A 273 12.99 19.53 12.81
C GLY A 273 12.41 18.16 13.19
N ASN A 274 12.60 17.15 12.36
CA ASN A 274 12.08 15.78 12.58
C ASN A 274 13.15 14.79 13.08
N SER A 275 14.20 15.28 13.73
CA SER A 275 15.31 14.45 14.20
C SER A 275 14.87 13.38 15.20
N TRP A 276 14.02 13.74 16.17
CA TRP A 276 13.57 12.81 17.21
C TRP A 276 12.72 11.65 16.67
N PRO A 277 11.64 11.87 15.87
CA PRO A 277 10.91 10.78 15.22
C PRO A 277 11.82 9.90 14.35
N ALA A 278 12.75 10.50 13.60
CA ALA A 278 13.68 9.75 12.75
C ALA A 278 14.61 8.85 13.58
N PHE A 279 15.21 9.38 14.64
CA PHE A 279 16.09 8.63 15.53
C PHE A 279 15.36 7.45 16.19
N ARG A 280 14.16 7.69 16.72
CA ARG A 280 13.31 6.63 17.28
C ARG A 280 12.99 5.56 16.24
N GLY A 281 12.73 5.96 15.00
CA GLY A 281 12.47 5.05 13.89
C GLY A 281 13.66 4.15 13.58
N ILE A 282 14.87 4.71 13.52
CA ILE A 282 16.12 3.95 13.35
C ILE A 282 16.27 2.91 14.46
N PHE A 283 16.11 3.31 15.72
CA PHE A 283 16.21 2.39 16.85
C PHE A 283 15.16 1.28 16.80
N ALA A 284 13.90 1.62 16.50
CA ALA A 284 12.84 0.65 16.32
C ALA A 284 13.12 -0.32 15.15
N SER A 285 13.71 0.16 14.05
CA SER A 285 14.17 -0.69 12.94
C SER A 285 15.20 -1.72 13.39
N LEU A 286 16.22 -1.29 14.14
CA LEU A 286 17.27 -2.20 14.66
C LEU A 286 16.68 -3.33 15.51
N ILE A 287 15.68 -3.04 16.35
CA ILE A 287 14.99 -4.04 17.16
C ILE A 287 14.24 -5.05 16.28
N ARG A 288 13.69 -4.62 15.13
CA ARG A 288 12.89 -5.47 14.24
C ARG A 288 13.71 -6.21 13.18
N GLN A 289 14.95 -5.82 12.93
CA GLN A 289 15.80 -6.49 11.93
C GLN A 289 15.97 -7.99 12.14
N PRO A 290 16.18 -8.53 13.37
CA PRO A 290 16.27 -9.98 13.56
C PRO A 290 15.05 -10.72 13.00
N HIS A 291 13.83 -10.21 13.26
CA HIS A 291 12.59 -10.76 12.73
C HIS A 291 12.53 -10.64 11.19
N ALA A 292 12.94 -9.51 10.64
CA ALA A 292 13.03 -9.32 9.19
C ALA A 292 13.98 -10.32 8.53
N TRP A 293 15.11 -10.67 9.16
CA TRP A 293 16.03 -11.70 8.67
C TRP A 293 15.41 -13.10 8.70
N VAL A 294 14.65 -13.44 9.72
CA VAL A 294 13.91 -14.71 9.78
C VAL A 294 12.91 -14.80 8.62
N HIS A 295 12.13 -13.73 8.41
CA HIS A 295 11.19 -13.65 7.28
C HIS A 295 11.90 -13.73 5.94
N ARG A 296 13.07 -13.09 5.79
CA ARG A 296 13.90 -13.17 4.60
C ARG A 296 14.23 -14.61 4.21
N VAL A 297 14.65 -15.42 5.19
CA VAL A 297 15.01 -16.83 4.90
C VAL A 297 13.85 -17.56 4.24
N LYS A 298 12.64 -17.41 4.78
CA LYS A 298 11.44 -18.01 4.21
C LYS A 298 11.13 -17.44 2.82
N ILE A 299 11.05 -16.11 2.69
CA ILE A 299 10.69 -15.41 1.44
C ILE A 299 11.68 -15.79 0.31
N GLN A 300 12.97 -15.81 0.60
CA GLN A 300 13.99 -16.11 -0.43
C GLN A 300 14.04 -17.60 -0.79
N ARG A 301 13.75 -18.50 0.15
CA ARG A 301 13.63 -19.94 -0.11
C ARG A 301 12.41 -20.23 -1.01
N ASP A 302 11.28 -19.59 -0.71
CA ASP A 302 10.00 -19.84 -1.40
C ASP A 302 9.86 -19.00 -2.69
N ARG A 303 10.88 -18.23 -3.05
CA ARG A 303 10.93 -17.41 -4.27
C ARG A 303 10.85 -18.24 -5.53
N LYS A 304 9.89 -17.96 -6.40
CA LYS A 304 9.63 -18.65 -7.67
C LYS A 304 10.25 -17.94 -8.89
N VAL A 305 10.71 -16.70 -8.77
CA VAL A 305 11.22 -15.89 -9.88
C VAL A 305 12.73 -15.72 -9.86
N SER A 306 13.33 -15.43 -11.02
CA SER A 306 14.78 -15.19 -11.13
C SER A 306 15.17 -13.80 -10.59
N ILE A 307 16.45 -13.63 -10.24
CA ILE A 307 17.01 -12.32 -9.88
C ILE A 307 16.93 -11.33 -11.06
N ALA A 308 17.09 -11.83 -12.29
CA ALA A 308 16.96 -11.02 -13.51
C ALA A 308 15.55 -10.45 -13.65
N TYR A 309 14.51 -11.24 -13.36
CA TYR A 309 13.13 -10.75 -13.32
C TYR A 309 12.96 -9.63 -12.27
N VAL A 310 13.42 -9.85 -11.04
CA VAL A 310 13.32 -8.81 -10.01
C VAL A 310 14.00 -7.51 -10.47
N ARG A 311 15.16 -7.62 -11.12
CA ARG A 311 15.86 -6.45 -11.67
C ARG A 311 15.08 -5.75 -12.77
N SER A 312 14.31 -6.47 -13.59
CA SER A 312 13.54 -5.89 -14.69
C SER A 312 12.30 -5.11 -14.23
N ILE A 313 11.74 -5.47 -13.07
CA ILE A 313 10.53 -4.82 -12.54
C ILE A 313 10.83 -3.65 -11.58
N ILE A 314 12.07 -3.51 -11.10
CA ILE A 314 12.46 -2.37 -10.26
C ILE A 314 12.91 -1.18 -11.12
N HIS A 315 12.56 0.02 -10.68
CA HIS A 315 12.91 1.26 -11.38
C HIS A 315 14.42 1.51 -11.32
N ASN A 316 15.04 1.77 -12.46
CA ASN A 316 16.47 2.06 -12.53
C ASN A 316 16.71 3.56 -12.28
N GLY A 317 17.32 3.89 -11.16
CA GLY A 317 17.63 5.25 -10.75
C GLY A 317 17.07 5.63 -9.39
N PRO A 318 17.23 6.88 -8.95
CA PRO A 318 16.62 7.43 -7.76
C PRO A 318 15.11 7.60 -7.97
N LEU A 319 14.36 7.86 -6.89
CA LEU A 319 12.94 8.17 -6.97
C LEU A 319 12.68 9.34 -7.92
N PRO A 320 11.83 9.16 -8.95
CA PRO A 320 11.34 10.29 -9.73
C PRO A 320 10.53 11.23 -8.81
N ASN A 321 10.57 12.52 -9.08
CA ASN A 321 9.76 13.57 -8.43
C ASN A 321 9.99 13.81 -6.91
N GLN A 322 11.07 13.28 -6.30
CA GLN A 322 11.44 13.71 -4.95
C GLN A 322 12.20 15.05 -4.97
N THR A 323 11.55 16.10 -4.48
CA THR A 323 12.03 17.48 -4.50
C THR A 323 13.40 17.69 -3.82
N GLY A 324 13.74 16.90 -2.79
CA GLY A 324 15.05 16.97 -2.12
C GLY A 324 16.20 16.38 -2.95
N LEU A 325 15.95 15.29 -3.64
CA LEU A 325 16.93 14.62 -4.53
C LEU A 325 17.00 15.27 -5.93
N LEU A 326 15.97 16.01 -6.35
CA LEU A 326 16.00 16.76 -7.62
C LEU A 326 17.11 17.81 -7.66
N LYS A 327 17.38 18.51 -6.55
CA LYS A 327 18.51 19.44 -6.45
C LYS A 327 19.85 18.70 -6.55
N PHE A 328 19.94 17.50 -5.95
CA PHE A 328 21.14 16.66 -6.01
C PHE A 328 21.31 16.04 -7.41
N ARG A 329 20.22 15.62 -8.05
CA ARG A 329 20.22 15.09 -9.41
C ARG A 329 20.69 16.14 -10.41
N LYS A 330 20.24 17.40 -10.30
CA LYS A 330 20.69 18.50 -11.15
C LYS A 330 22.19 18.77 -11.03
N LEU A 331 22.78 18.56 -9.86
CA LEU A 331 24.23 18.68 -9.63
C LEU A 331 25.04 17.59 -10.37
N PHE A 332 24.48 16.38 -10.56
CA PHE A 332 25.20 15.24 -11.15
C PHE A 332 24.80 14.92 -12.58
N THR A 333 23.65 15.38 -13.07
CA THR A 333 23.14 15.02 -14.40
C THR A 333 22.98 16.23 -15.34
N GLY A 334 23.12 17.43 -14.84
CA GLY A 334 22.94 18.66 -15.64
C GLY A 334 21.53 18.87 -16.21
N LYS A 335 20.56 18.02 -15.81
CA LYS A 335 19.17 18.05 -16.29
C LYS A 335 18.20 18.19 -15.10
#